data_76ad7f38b0f4bb736d4b942cc6335ba0
#
_entry.id   76ad7f38b0f4bb736d4b942cc6335ba0
#
_cell.length_a   1.000
_cell.length_b   1.000
_cell.length_c   1.000
_cell.angle_alpha   90.00
_cell.angle_beta   90.00
_cell.angle_gamma   90.00
#
_symmetry.space_group_name_H-M   'P 1'
#
loop_
_entity.id
_entity.type
_entity.pdbx_description
1 polymer ?
#
loop_
_entity_poly.entity_id
_entity_poly.type
_entity_poly.pdbx_seq_one_letter_code
_entity_poly.pdbx_strand_id
1 'polypeptide(L)'
;MIAETQRQMMVDGQIRTNEVSNPVLLDALYAVPRENFVPQTAQSVAYVDREIEVGAGRFLLSPMVASKLIQALDLRSGDKVLDIAGGSGYSRAIMHRMGAKVTMLENVAPESSIFERANDAAHGSLNEGFASGAPFDAILINGSVDFVPKSLLAQLGNGGRLVAIVGQGRSGKAVLYERNGDTFSTRSLFDASAPFLRELEHVVDFAF
;
A
#
# COMPACT_ATOMS: atom_id res chain seq x y z
N MET A 1 17.07 -7.50 19.52
CA MET A 1 17.76 -8.75 19.09
C MET A 1 16.81 -9.73 18.38
N ILE A 2 15.80 -10.36 19.02
CA ILE A 2 14.96 -11.37 18.33
C ILE A 2 14.19 -10.77 17.15
N ALA A 3 13.47 -9.67 17.34
CA ALA A 3 12.69 -9.01 16.30
C ALA A 3 13.58 -8.48 15.15
N GLU A 4 14.75 -7.97 15.44
CA GLU A 4 15.72 -7.53 14.44
C GLU A 4 16.22 -8.69 13.58
N THR A 5 16.54 -9.83 14.18
CA THR A 5 16.94 -11.05 13.45
C THR A 5 15.80 -11.54 12.57
N GLN A 6 14.56 -11.55 13.08
CA GLN A 6 13.38 -11.92 12.29
C GLN A 6 13.15 -10.97 11.10
N ARG A 7 13.35 -9.66 11.31
CA ARG A 7 13.27 -8.67 10.23
C ARG A 7 14.33 -8.90 9.15
N GLN A 8 15.56 -9.18 9.54
CA GLN A 8 16.62 -9.55 8.59
C GLN A 8 16.25 -10.81 7.81
N MET A 9 15.79 -11.87 8.50
CA MET A 9 15.33 -13.10 7.84
C MET A 9 14.17 -12.86 6.87
N MET A 10 13.21 -11.99 7.22
CA MET A 10 12.12 -11.59 6.33
C MET A 10 12.67 -10.93 5.06
N VAL A 11 13.57 -9.96 5.20
CA VAL A 11 14.11 -9.25 4.03
C VAL A 11 14.95 -10.17 3.17
N ASP A 12 15.87 -10.94 3.76
CA ASP A 12 16.81 -11.80 3.02
C ASP A 12 16.15 -13.06 2.45
N GLY A 13 15.25 -13.68 3.21
CA GLY A 13 14.67 -14.98 2.86
C GLY A 13 13.32 -14.93 2.14
N GLN A 14 12.53 -13.86 2.35
CA GLN A 14 11.18 -13.75 1.77
C GLN A 14 11.09 -12.65 0.71
N ILE A 15 11.76 -11.52 0.89
CA ILE A 15 11.59 -10.35 0.02
C ILE A 15 12.61 -10.38 -1.13
N ARG A 16 13.90 -10.45 -0.84
CA ARG A 16 14.96 -10.46 -1.87
C ARG A 16 14.86 -11.65 -2.80
N THR A 17 14.49 -12.82 -2.30
CA THR A 17 14.30 -14.04 -3.08
C THR A 17 13.10 -13.97 -4.04
N ASN A 18 12.23 -12.99 -3.87
CA ASN A 18 11.05 -12.71 -4.70
C ASN A 18 11.23 -11.46 -5.59
N GLU A 19 12.44 -11.24 -6.08
CA GLU A 19 12.77 -10.21 -7.09
C GLU A 19 12.67 -8.76 -6.57
N VAL A 20 12.64 -8.54 -5.27
CA VAL A 20 12.77 -7.19 -4.71
C VAL A 20 14.26 -6.85 -4.61
N SER A 21 14.72 -5.93 -5.45
CA SER A 21 16.13 -5.60 -5.62
C SER A 21 16.46 -4.12 -5.43
N ASN A 22 15.46 -3.23 -5.29
CA ASN A 22 15.69 -1.81 -5.08
C ASN A 22 16.41 -1.58 -3.73
N PRO A 23 17.66 -1.06 -3.74
CA PRO A 23 18.46 -0.96 -2.52
C PRO A 23 17.86 0.00 -1.50
N VAL A 24 17.24 1.10 -1.94
CA VAL A 24 16.63 2.08 -1.04
C VAL A 24 15.41 1.49 -0.32
N LEU A 25 14.62 0.68 -1.03
CA LEU A 25 13.51 -0.06 -0.43
C LEU A 25 14.02 -1.12 0.56
N LEU A 26 15.05 -1.88 0.19
CA LEU A 26 15.63 -2.90 1.08
C LEU A 26 16.17 -2.26 2.37
N ASP A 27 16.88 -1.13 2.27
CA ASP A 27 17.37 -0.38 3.44
C ASP A 27 16.20 0.11 4.32
N ALA A 28 15.11 0.57 3.71
CA ALA A 28 13.91 0.96 4.44
C ALA A 28 13.28 -0.22 5.18
N LEU A 29 13.18 -1.38 4.53
CA LEU A 29 12.62 -2.61 5.12
C LEU A 29 13.48 -3.13 6.29
N TYR A 30 14.81 -3.01 6.23
CA TYR A 30 15.69 -3.33 7.36
C TYR A 30 15.55 -2.33 8.51
N ALA A 31 15.28 -1.07 8.22
CA ALA A 31 15.23 -0.01 9.23
C ALA A 31 13.88 0.10 9.95
N VAL A 32 12.76 -0.18 9.27
CA VAL A 32 11.40 0.01 9.81
C VAL A 32 10.91 -1.25 10.53
N PRO A 33 10.71 -1.22 11.86
CA PRO A 33 10.30 -2.38 12.63
C PRO A 33 8.81 -2.68 12.43
N ARG A 34 8.50 -3.70 11.60
CA ARG A 34 7.13 -4.07 11.21
C ARG A 34 6.27 -4.46 12.42
N GLU A 35 6.86 -5.04 13.47
CA GLU A 35 6.18 -5.41 14.72
C GLU A 35 5.56 -4.22 15.45
N ASN A 36 6.01 -3.00 15.16
CA ASN A 36 5.43 -1.78 15.72
C ASN A 36 4.12 -1.35 15.03
N PHE A 37 3.77 -2.00 13.91
CA PHE A 37 2.59 -1.67 13.11
C PHE A 37 1.51 -2.76 13.15
N VAL A 38 1.65 -3.71 14.03
CA VAL A 38 0.67 -4.79 14.27
C VAL A 38 0.18 -4.76 15.71
N PRO A 39 -1.03 -5.30 16.01
CA PRO A 39 -1.50 -5.47 17.39
C PRO A 39 -0.51 -6.30 18.22
N GLN A 40 -0.45 -6.03 19.51
CA GLN A 40 0.43 -6.77 20.44
C GLN A 40 0.24 -8.28 20.33
N THR A 41 -0.98 -8.75 20.13
CA THR A 41 -1.32 -10.17 19.96
C THR A 41 -0.75 -10.78 18.66
N ALA A 42 -0.38 -9.96 17.69
CA ALA A 42 0.16 -10.40 16.41
C ALA A 42 1.68 -10.14 16.25
N GLN A 43 2.34 -9.54 17.24
CA GLN A 43 3.77 -9.21 17.14
C GLN A 43 4.66 -10.43 16.89
N SER A 44 4.33 -11.58 17.47
CA SER A 44 5.10 -12.83 17.26
C SER A 44 5.09 -13.34 15.82
N VAL A 45 4.11 -12.92 15.01
CA VAL A 45 3.93 -13.30 13.62
C VAL A 45 4.12 -12.12 12.65
N ALA A 46 4.61 -10.98 13.13
CA ALA A 46 4.75 -9.77 12.32
C ALA A 46 5.63 -9.95 11.07
N TYR A 47 6.55 -10.90 11.10
CA TYR A 47 7.52 -11.17 10.04
C TYR A 47 7.22 -12.41 9.20
N VAL A 48 6.07 -13.06 9.44
CA VAL A 48 5.58 -14.15 8.59
C VAL A 48 4.98 -13.57 7.31
N ASP A 49 5.18 -14.22 6.16
CA ASP A 49 4.65 -13.76 4.87
C ASP A 49 3.13 -14.02 4.75
N ARG A 50 2.37 -13.25 5.49
CA ARG A 50 0.90 -13.25 5.48
C ARG A 50 0.34 -11.87 5.80
N GLU A 51 -0.93 -11.66 5.49
CA GLU A 51 -1.69 -10.49 5.90
C GLU A 51 -1.95 -10.53 7.41
N ILE A 52 -1.94 -9.36 8.04
CA ILE A 52 -2.25 -9.19 9.46
C ILE A 52 -3.31 -8.11 9.60
N GLU A 53 -4.45 -8.47 10.19
CA GLU A 53 -5.48 -7.49 10.51
C GLU A 53 -4.96 -6.52 11.57
N VAL A 54 -5.15 -5.22 11.31
CA VAL A 54 -4.70 -4.14 12.19
C VAL A 54 -5.86 -3.34 12.78
N GLY A 55 -7.09 -3.76 12.52
CA GLY A 55 -8.33 -3.15 13.02
C GLY A 55 -9.09 -2.38 11.95
N ALA A 56 -10.36 -2.09 12.23
CA ALA A 56 -11.26 -1.33 11.34
C ALA A 56 -11.31 -1.88 9.88
N GLY A 57 -11.17 -3.20 9.69
CA GLY A 57 -11.14 -3.83 8.38
C GLY A 57 -9.88 -3.52 7.56
N ARG A 58 -8.83 -2.99 8.19
CA ARG A 58 -7.53 -2.74 7.56
C ARG A 58 -6.56 -3.86 7.87
N PHE A 59 -5.67 -4.11 6.92
CA PHE A 59 -4.67 -5.17 7.00
C PHE A 59 -3.30 -4.65 6.59
N LEU A 60 -2.26 -5.10 7.30
CA LEU A 60 -0.93 -5.09 6.69
C LEU A 60 -0.89 -6.20 5.64
N LEU A 61 -0.54 -5.85 4.42
CA LEU A 61 -0.29 -6.84 3.38
C LEU A 61 0.90 -7.73 3.76
N SER A 62 0.97 -8.93 3.19
CA SER A 62 2.13 -9.78 3.41
C SER A 62 3.43 -9.05 3.00
N PRO A 63 4.55 -9.30 3.70
CA PRO A 63 5.81 -8.62 3.43
C PRO A 63 6.24 -8.65 1.97
N MET A 64 6.15 -9.80 1.32
CA MET A 64 6.53 -9.97 -0.07
C MET A 64 5.63 -9.13 -1.00
N VAL A 65 4.31 -9.22 -0.85
CA VAL A 65 3.36 -8.47 -1.69
C VAL A 65 3.54 -6.97 -1.51
N ALA A 66 3.55 -6.48 -0.25
CA ALA A 66 3.75 -5.06 0.03
C ALA A 66 5.03 -4.50 -0.60
N SER A 67 6.14 -5.24 -0.47
CA SER A 67 7.43 -4.81 -1.00
C SER A 67 7.44 -4.77 -2.53
N LYS A 68 6.84 -5.76 -3.20
CA LYS A 68 6.73 -5.77 -4.68
C LYS A 68 5.85 -4.64 -5.19
N LEU A 69 4.75 -4.31 -4.50
CA LEU A 69 3.89 -3.17 -4.87
C LEU A 69 4.65 -1.84 -4.72
N ILE A 70 5.36 -1.63 -3.60
CA ILE A 70 6.14 -0.42 -3.38
C ILE A 70 7.29 -0.32 -4.39
N GLN A 71 7.99 -1.42 -4.70
CA GLN A 71 9.04 -1.43 -5.72
C GLN A 71 8.49 -1.01 -7.10
N ALA A 72 7.29 -1.46 -7.45
CA ALA A 72 6.68 -1.15 -8.75
C ALA A 72 6.31 0.32 -8.92
N LEU A 73 6.19 1.08 -7.84
CA LEU A 73 6.01 2.53 -7.88
C LEU A 73 7.29 3.27 -8.33
N ASP A 74 8.47 2.65 -8.25
CA ASP A 74 9.77 3.23 -8.66
C ASP A 74 10.00 4.62 -8.05
N LEU A 75 9.81 4.71 -6.73
CA LEU A 75 9.84 5.98 -5.99
C LEU A 75 11.22 6.62 -5.99
N ARG A 76 11.23 7.93 -6.10
CA ARG A 76 12.40 8.79 -5.95
C ARG A 76 12.27 9.66 -4.69
N SER A 77 13.40 10.08 -4.16
CA SER A 77 13.40 11.01 -3.04
C SER A 77 12.69 12.32 -3.43
N GLY A 78 11.74 12.74 -2.57
CA GLY A 78 10.91 13.92 -2.79
C GLY A 78 9.57 13.66 -3.47
N ASP A 79 9.34 12.46 -4.04
CA ASP A 79 8.08 12.09 -4.68
C ASP A 79 6.90 12.26 -3.72
N LYS A 80 5.80 12.77 -4.25
CA LYS A 80 4.55 12.97 -3.55
C LYS A 80 3.66 11.74 -3.73
N VAL A 81 3.39 11.06 -2.64
CA VAL A 81 2.70 9.76 -2.65
C VAL A 81 1.37 9.85 -1.91
N LEU A 82 0.32 9.26 -2.49
CA LEU A 82 -0.94 8.98 -1.82
C LEU A 82 -1.00 7.50 -1.44
N ASP A 83 -1.11 7.23 -0.14
CA ASP A 83 -1.18 5.89 0.45
C ASP A 83 -2.61 5.63 0.90
N ILE A 84 -3.38 4.89 0.09
CA ILE A 84 -4.82 4.65 0.29
C ILE A 84 -5.02 3.40 1.14
N ALA A 85 -5.84 3.51 2.18
CA ALA A 85 -6.15 2.43 3.13
C ALA A 85 -4.88 1.84 3.78
N GLY A 86 -3.92 2.71 4.13
CA GLY A 86 -2.61 2.33 4.70
C GLY A 86 -2.69 1.73 6.10
N GLY A 87 -3.86 1.76 6.73
CA GLY A 87 -4.13 1.13 8.02
C GLY A 87 -3.22 1.68 9.13
N SER A 88 -2.36 0.84 9.68
CA SER A 88 -1.42 1.23 10.73
C SER A 88 -0.25 2.11 10.25
N GLY A 89 -0.14 2.37 8.94
CA GLY A 89 0.87 3.25 8.36
C GLY A 89 2.23 2.60 8.10
N TYR A 90 2.32 1.27 8.00
CA TYR A 90 3.58 0.59 7.69
C TYR A 90 4.10 0.93 6.29
N SER A 91 3.25 0.85 5.24
CA SER A 91 3.57 1.27 3.87
C SER A 91 4.07 2.71 3.83
N ARG A 92 3.35 3.62 4.50
CA ARG A 92 3.76 5.01 4.67
C ARG A 92 5.15 5.15 5.29
N ALA A 93 5.42 4.42 6.39
CA ALA A 93 6.71 4.48 7.07
C ALA A 93 7.87 4.01 6.16
N ILE A 94 7.65 2.95 5.38
CA ILE A 94 8.62 2.46 4.38
C ILE A 94 8.86 3.52 3.31
N MET A 95 7.81 4.03 2.66
CA MET A 95 7.93 5.02 1.58
C MET A 95 8.52 6.34 2.08
N HIS A 96 8.17 6.75 3.31
CA HIS A 96 8.79 7.92 3.94
C HIS A 96 10.29 7.70 4.20
N ARG A 97 10.69 6.51 4.65
CA ARG A 97 12.10 6.14 4.83
C ARG A 97 12.87 6.13 3.51
N MET A 98 12.20 5.86 2.39
CA MET A 98 12.76 5.97 1.04
C MET A 98 12.92 7.43 0.57
N GLY A 99 12.41 8.40 1.34
CA GLY A 99 12.50 9.83 1.05
C GLY A 99 11.26 10.43 0.39
N ALA A 100 10.16 9.67 0.26
CA ALA A 100 8.91 10.18 -0.30
C ALA A 100 8.13 11.06 0.70
N LYS A 101 7.30 11.97 0.17
CA LYS A 101 6.33 12.78 0.92
C LYS A 101 4.97 12.08 0.85
N VAL A 102 4.65 11.33 1.89
CA VAL A 102 3.48 10.44 1.87
C VAL A 102 2.31 11.06 2.61
N THR A 103 1.18 11.22 1.91
CA THR A 103 -0.14 11.48 2.50
C THR A 103 -0.88 10.15 2.57
N MET A 104 -1.30 9.74 3.75
CA MET A 104 -2.17 8.58 3.94
C MET A 104 -3.63 9.03 3.92
N LEU A 105 -4.49 8.31 3.20
CA LEU A 105 -5.93 8.55 3.15
C LEU A 105 -6.69 7.39 3.76
N GLU A 106 -7.55 7.69 4.72
CA GLU A 106 -8.45 6.74 5.38
C GLU A 106 -9.89 7.26 5.40
N ASN A 107 -10.86 6.34 5.37
CA ASN A 107 -12.28 6.66 5.52
C ASN A 107 -12.85 6.18 6.87
N VAL A 108 -12.05 5.51 7.68
CA VAL A 108 -12.42 5.05 9.01
C VAL A 108 -11.54 5.73 10.05
N ALA A 109 -12.13 6.19 11.14
CA ALA A 109 -11.38 6.69 12.27
C ALA A 109 -10.65 5.52 12.95
N PRO A 110 -9.37 5.65 13.27
CA PRO A 110 -8.64 4.61 13.98
C PRO A 110 -9.18 4.46 15.40
N GLU A 111 -9.76 3.31 15.70
CA GLU A 111 -10.36 3.01 17.01
C GLU A 111 -9.35 2.45 18.03
N SER A 112 -8.12 2.21 17.62
CA SER A 112 -7.11 1.58 18.47
C SER A 112 -5.78 2.34 18.49
N SER A 113 -5.02 2.16 19.57
CA SER A 113 -3.68 2.73 19.75
C SER A 113 -2.67 2.39 18.63
N ILE A 114 -2.96 1.37 17.83
CA ILE A 114 -2.13 1.00 16.68
C ILE A 114 -2.11 2.07 15.59
N PHE A 115 -3.18 2.88 15.52
CA PHE A 115 -3.28 4.01 14.60
C PHE A 115 -2.70 5.31 15.17
N GLU A 116 -2.16 5.33 16.38
CA GLU A 116 -1.52 6.53 16.95
C GLU A 116 -0.41 7.07 16.06
N ARG A 117 0.24 6.19 15.27
CA ARG A 117 1.28 6.55 14.29
C ARG A 117 0.73 7.06 12.96
N ALA A 118 -0.57 6.90 12.75
CA ALA A 118 -1.31 7.31 11.56
C ALA A 118 -2.35 8.39 11.88
N ASN A 119 -2.28 9.01 13.05
CA ASN A 119 -3.22 10.01 13.55
C ASN A 119 -3.28 11.30 12.71
N ASP A 120 -2.33 11.50 11.81
CA ASP A 120 -2.25 12.60 10.84
C ASP A 120 -2.69 12.17 9.43
N ALA A 121 -3.37 11.01 9.29
CA ALA A 121 -3.97 10.61 8.04
C ALA A 121 -5.04 11.62 7.60
N ALA A 122 -5.10 11.89 6.30
CA ALA A 122 -6.24 12.59 5.72
C ALA A 122 -7.48 11.67 5.80
N HIS A 123 -8.64 12.25 6.11
CA HIS A 123 -9.89 11.51 6.18
C HIS A 123 -10.79 11.89 5.00
N GLY A 124 -11.34 10.88 4.31
CA GLY A 124 -12.22 11.11 3.17
C GLY A 124 -12.62 9.83 2.44
N SER A 125 -13.38 9.99 1.39
CA SER A 125 -13.78 8.86 0.53
C SER A 125 -12.56 8.29 -0.19
N LEU A 126 -12.33 6.98 -0.06
CA LEU A 126 -11.25 6.30 -0.77
C LEU A 126 -11.45 6.34 -2.30
N ASN A 127 -12.73 6.33 -2.75
CA ASN A 127 -13.09 6.44 -4.17
C ASN A 127 -12.76 7.81 -4.76
N GLU A 128 -12.90 8.87 -3.97
CA GLU A 128 -12.62 10.23 -4.42
C GLU A 128 -11.14 10.59 -4.34
N GLY A 129 -10.38 9.86 -3.49
CA GLY A 129 -8.98 10.15 -3.26
C GLY A 129 -8.76 11.42 -2.45
N PHE A 130 -7.66 12.12 -2.71
CA PHE A 130 -7.27 13.34 -2.01
C PHE A 130 -6.95 14.46 -3.00
N ALA A 131 -8.00 14.99 -3.65
CA ALA A 131 -7.87 15.95 -4.74
C ALA A 131 -7.12 17.24 -4.34
N SER A 132 -7.27 17.73 -3.10
CA SER A 132 -6.55 18.91 -2.61
C SER A 132 -5.04 18.68 -2.51
N GLY A 133 -4.62 17.43 -2.46
CA GLY A 133 -3.22 17.01 -2.46
C GLY A 133 -2.65 16.77 -3.85
N ALA A 134 -3.46 16.63 -4.88
CA ALA A 134 -3.00 16.33 -6.25
C ALA A 134 -2.16 17.48 -6.86
N PRO A 135 -1.32 17.20 -7.89
CA PRO A 135 -1.03 15.86 -8.41
C PRO A 135 -0.09 15.05 -7.54
N PHE A 136 -0.16 13.71 -7.68
CA PHE A 136 0.74 12.76 -7.03
C PHE A 136 1.68 12.11 -8.04
N ASP A 137 2.93 11.86 -7.63
CA ASP A 137 3.91 11.10 -8.41
C ASP A 137 3.62 9.60 -8.32
N ALA A 138 3.06 9.17 -7.17
CA ALA A 138 2.66 7.77 -6.98
C ALA A 138 1.40 7.64 -6.12
N ILE A 139 0.63 6.57 -6.36
CA ILE A 139 -0.53 6.17 -5.54
C ILE A 139 -0.40 4.67 -5.24
N LEU A 140 -0.49 4.30 -3.96
CA LEU A 140 -0.57 2.91 -3.50
C LEU A 140 -1.95 2.64 -2.93
N ILE A 141 -2.59 1.53 -3.34
CA ILE A 141 -3.82 1.03 -2.70
C ILE A 141 -3.47 -0.22 -1.89
N ASN A 142 -3.65 -0.16 -0.55
CA ASN A 142 -3.29 -1.25 0.37
C ASN A 142 -4.43 -2.25 0.55
N GLY A 143 -4.75 -2.97 -0.50
CA GLY A 143 -5.79 -4.00 -0.52
C GLY A 143 -6.11 -4.41 -1.94
N SER A 144 -7.06 -5.33 -2.09
CA SER A 144 -7.60 -5.66 -3.40
C SER A 144 -8.87 -4.86 -3.70
N VAL A 145 -9.08 -4.57 -4.98
CA VAL A 145 -10.22 -3.80 -5.51
C VAL A 145 -10.78 -4.50 -6.74
N ASP A 146 -12.05 -4.27 -7.07
CA ASP A 146 -12.62 -4.76 -8.33
C ASP A 146 -12.10 -3.95 -9.53
N PHE A 147 -11.90 -2.66 -9.33
CA PHE A 147 -11.37 -1.73 -10.33
C PHE A 147 -10.69 -0.54 -9.64
N VAL A 148 -9.85 0.17 -10.37
CA VAL A 148 -9.27 1.43 -9.91
C VAL A 148 -10.15 2.60 -10.35
N PRO A 149 -10.66 3.42 -9.41
CA PRO A 149 -11.49 4.57 -9.73
C PRO A 149 -10.78 5.57 -10.65
N LYS A 150 -11.50 6.10 -11.64
CA LYS A 150 -10.97 7.14 -12.55
C LYS A 150 -10.56 8.41 -11.82
N SER A 151 -11.23 8.73 -10.71
CA SER A 151 -10.90 9.84 -9.81
C SER A 151 -9.48 9.74 -9.26
N LEU A 152 -9.02 8.52 -8.92
CA LEU A 152 -7.65 8.29 -8.43
C LEU A 152 -6.63 8.42 -9.57
N LEU A 153 -6.93 7.85 -10.73
CA LEU A 153 -6.06 7.98 -11.91
C LEU A 153 -5.89 9.44 -12.32
N ALA A 154 -6.97 10.24 -12.26
CA ALA A 154 -6.94 11.67 -12.59
C ALA A 154 -6.04 12.49 -11.64
N GLN A 155 -5.77 12.00 -10.43
CA GLN A 155 -4.88 12.65 -9.44
C GLN A 155 -3.40 12.33 -9.66
N LEU A 156 -3.04 11.45 -10.58
CA LEU A 156 -1.64 11.24 -10.95
C LEU A 156 -1.09 12.42 -11.73
N GLY A 157 0.14 12.80 -11.46
CA GLY A 157 0.94 13.68 -12.33
C GLY A 157 1.31 12.99 -13.64
N ASN A 158 1.84 13.75 -14.60
CA ASN A 158 2.37 13.14 -15.83
C ASN A 158 3.59 12.25 -15.51
N GLY A 159 3.60 11.01 -15.99
CA GLY A 159 4.57 9.98 -15.59
C GLY A 159 4.29 9.36 -14.22
N GLY A 160 3.22 9.80 -13.53
CA GLY A 160 2.82 9.25 -12.22
C GLY A 160 2.31 7.81 -12.33
N ARG A 161 2.47 7.05 -11.27
CA ARG A 161 2.18 5.62 -11.20
C ARG A 161 1.19 5.29 -10.11
N LEU A 162 0.22 4.42 -10.40
CA LEU A 162 -0.66 3.82 -9.40
C LEU A 162 -0.49 2.31 -9.42
N VAL A 163 -0.35 1.71 -8.24
CA VAL A 163 -0.28 0.26 -8.10
C VAL A 163 -1.38 -0.21 -7.16
N ALA A 164 -2.11 -1.24 -7.59
CA ALA A 164 -3.18 -1.87 -6.83
C ALA A 164 -3.24 -3.37 -7.13
N ILE A 165 -3.88 -4.15 -6.25
CA ILE A 165 -4.27 -5.52 -6.56
C ILE A 165 -5.70 -5.46 -7.10
N VAL A 166 -5.90 -5.85 -8.35
CA VAL A 166 -7.21 -5.87 -9.02
C VAL A 166 -7.72 -7.29 -9.10
N GLY A 167 -8.96 -7.51 -8.65
CA GLY A 167 -9.60 -8.82 -8.55
C GLY A 167 -9.65 -9.35 -7.13
N GLN A 168 -10.47 -10.38 -6.92
CA GLN A 168 -10.72 -10.95 -5.61
C GLN A 168 -10.10 -12.35 -5.44
N GLY A 169 -9.68 -12.65 -4.21
CA GLY A 169 -9.17 -13.97 -3.85
C GLY A 169 -7.96 -14.39 -4.69
N ARG A 170 -7.97 -15.62 -5.19
CA ARG A 170 -6.84 -16.19 -5.96
C ARG A 170 -6.71 -15.66 -7.39
N SER A 171 -7.70 -14.92 -7.89
CA SER A 171 -7.67 -14.33 -9.24
C SER A 171 -7.12 -12.90 -9.25
N GLY A 172 -6.72 -12.36 -8.12
CA GLY A 172 -6.17 -11.01 -8.00
C GLY A 172 -4.80 -10.90 -8.69
N LYS A 173 -4.56 -9.73 -9.29
CA LYS A 173 -3.30 -9.37 -9.93
C LYS A 173 -2.83 -8.01 -9.44
N ALA A 174 -1.56 -7.90 -9.12
CA ALA A 174 -0.93 -6.60 -8.97
C ALA A 174 -0.86 -5.93 -10.35
N VAL A 175 -1.40 -4.72 -10.45
CA VAL A 175 -1.52 -3.97 -11.71
C VAL A 175 -0.91 -2.60 -11.51
N LEU A 176 -0.06 -2.22 -12.45
CA LEU A 176 0.52 -0.88 -12.56
C LEU A 176 -0.28 -0.09 -13.61
N TYR A 177 -0.70 1.10 -13.22
CA TYR A 177 -1.22 2.16 -14.10
C TYR A 177 -0.19 3.28 -14.16
N GLU A 178 0.10 3.77 -15.35
CA GLU A 178 1.03 4.87 -15.58
C GLU A 178 0.37 5.94 -16.44
N ARG A 179 0.40 7.18 -15.98
CA ARG A 179 -0.15 8.31 -16.72
C ARG A 179 0.86 8.83 -17.76
N ASN A 180 0.43 8.92 -19.01
CA ASN A 180 1.21 9.47 -20.12
C ASN A 180 0.40 10.58 -20.82
N GLY A 181 0.57 11.82 -20.36
CA GLY A 181 -0.27 12.94 -20.78
C GLY A 181 -1.74 12.74 -20.38
N ASP A 182 -2.62 12.61 -21.37
CA ASP A 182 -4.06 12.39 -21.18
C ASP A 182 -4.46 10.91 -21.23
N THR A 183 -3.50 10.00 -21.39
CA THR A 183 -3.73 8.56 -21.50
C THR A 183 -3.13 7.80 -20.31
N PHE A 184 -3.62 6.59 -20.11
CA PHE A 184 -3.11 5.67 -19.10
C PHE A 184 -2.72 4.35 -19.75
N SER A 185 -1.49 3.90 -19.49
CA SER A 185 -1.09 2.55 -19.77
C SER A 185 -1.35 1.65 -18.56
N THR A 186 -1.60 0.38 -18.82
CA THR A 186 -1.89 -0.61 -17.76
C THR A 186 -1.07 -1.85 -18.00
N ARG A 187 -0.42 -2.37 -16.95
CA ARG A 187 0.41 -3.57 -17.02
C ARG A 187 0.19 -4.47 -15.80
N SER A 188 -0.16 -5.74 -16.02
CA SER A 188 -0.13 -6.75 -14.96
C SER A 188 1.32 -7.06 -14.58
N LEU A 189 1.58 -7.13 -13.27
CA LEU A 189 2.91 -7.34 -12.72
C LEU A 189 3.12 -8.79 -12.26
N PHE A 190 2.29 -9.26 -11.35
CA PHE A 190 2.34 -10.61 -10.78
C PHE A 190 0.98 -10.97 -10.17
N ASP A 191 0.74 -12.27 -9.98
CA ASP A 191 -0.44 -12.75 -9.30
C ASP A 191 -0.33 -12.46 -7.80
N ALA A 192 -1.33 -11.83 -7.23
CA ALA A 192 -1.36 -11.45 -5.83
C ALA A 192 -2.78 -11.51 -5.27
N SER A 193 -2.90 -11.85 -4.00
CA SER A 193 -4.14 -11.67 -3.25
C SER A 193 -3.94 -10.70 -2.09
N ALA A 194 -4.99 -9.99 -1.74
CA ALA A 194 -5.05 -9.16 -0.56
C ALA A 194 -6.50 -9.10 -0.05
N PRO A 195 -6.72 -8.71 1.22
CA PRO A 195 -8.04 -8.39 1.72
C PRO A 195 -8.72 -7.33 0.85
N PHE A 196 -10.01 -7.56 0.60
CA PHE A 196 -10.79 -6.73 -0.31
C PHE A 196 -11.25 -5.43 0.37
N LEU A 197 -11.06 -4.30 -0.31
CA LEU A 197 -11.52 -3.00 0.14
C LEU A 197 -12.93 -2.74 -0.37
N ARG A 198 -13.93 -3.06 0.45
CA ARG A 198 -15.36 -2.94 0.10
C ARG A 198 -15.78 -1.50 -0.25
N GLU A 199 -15.07 -0.52 0.28
CA GLU A 199 -15.30 0.89 0.01
C GLU A 199 -14.94 1.30 -1.43
N LEU A 200 -14.18 0.45 -2.13
CA LEU A 200 -13.80 0.59 -3.53
C LEU A 200 -14.53 -0.44 -4.41
N GLU A 201 -15.66 -1.00 -3.93
CA GLU A 201 -16.53 -1.90 -4.68
C GLU A 201 -17.36 -1.13 -5.72
N HIS A 202 -17.56 -1.75 -6.89
CA HIS A 202 -18.45 -1.20 -7.88
C HIS A 202 -19.91 -1.40 -7.43
N VAL A 203 -20.55 -0.34 -6.96
CA VAL A 203 -21.99 -0.36 -6.74
C VAL A 203 -22.64 -0.38 -8.13
N VAL A 204 -23.12 -1.54 -8.54
CA VAL A 204 -23.99 -1.65 -9.72
C VAL A 204 -25.35 -1.11 -9.30
N ASP A 205 -25.65 0.14 -9.65
CA ASP A 205 -27.01 0.68 -9.55
C ASP A 205 -27.88 -0.09 -10.53
N PHE A 206 -28.65 -1.05 -10.04
CA PHE A 206 -29.73 -1.64 -10.78
C PHE A 206 -30.87 -0.60 -10.83
N ALA A 207 -30.89 0.21 -11.87
CA ALA A 207 -32.09 0.97 -12.22
C ALA A 207 -33.14 -0.04 -12.73
N PHE A 208 -34.19 -0.23 -11.95
CA PHE A 208 -35.40 -0.96 -12.35
C PHE A 208 -36.32 -0.05 -13.15
#